data_a702fa19bcf4b26c92d1ac576ef99e19
#
_entry.id   a702fa19bcf4b26c92d1ac576ef99e19
#
_cell.length_a   1.000
_cell.length_b   1.000
_cell.length_c   1.000
_cell.angle_alpha   90.00
_cell.angle_beta   90.00
_cell.angle_gamma   90.00
#
_symmetry.space_group_name_H-M   'P 1'
#
loop_
_entity.id
_entity.type
_entity.pdbx_description
1 polymer ?
#
loop_
_entity_poly.entity_id
_entity_poly.type
_entity_poly.pdbx_seq_one_letter_code
_entity_poly.pdbx_strand_id
1 'polypeptide(L)'
;ITNWDSHSDIADTHAMQAEIMDQPTAALINDMKRRGLLEDTLIVWATEFGRMPFLQGNGTGRDHNPEAFTCFLAGAGVKKGFSYGESDEFGYKVAADPVEVYDFNATILHLMGLDHERLSFYHNGLERRLTNVHGHVIKDVLAWSA
;
A
#
# COMPACT_ATOMS: atom_id res chain seq x y z
N ILE A 1 10.39 12.93 18.45
CA ILE A 1 9.93 11.62 18.00
C ILE A 1 10.29 11.55 16.53
N THR A 2 11.26 10.72 16.19
CA THR A 2 11.60 10.42 14.80
C THR A 2 10.44 9.61 14.20
N ASN A 3 9.99 10.01 13.04
CA ASN A 3 8.97 9.32 12.26
C ASN A 3 9.53 9.02 10.87
N TRP A 4 8.71 8.47 9.97
CA TRP A 4 9.11 8.18 8.59
C TRP A 4 9.31 9.42 7.72
N ASP A 5 8.98 10.60 8.22
CA ASP A 5 9.14 11.88 7.51
C ASP A 5 10.57 12.42 7.61
N SER A 6 11.49 11.79 6.91
CA SER A 6 12.95 12.02 7.05
C SER A 6 13.49 12.92 5.95
N HIS A 7 13.42 14.22 6.19
CA HIS A 7 14.05 15.27 5.34
C HIS A 7 15.54 15.48 5.67
N SER A 8 16.06 14.76 6.67
CA SER A 8 17.50 14.66 7.03
C SER A 8 17.77 13.26 7.58
N ASP A 9 18.99 12.80 7.48
CA ASP A 9 19.51 11.58 8.11
C ASP A 9 18.62 10.32 7.86
N ILE A 10 18.13 10.19 6.61
CA ILE A 10 17.15 9.16 6.23
C ILE A 10 17.67 7.74 6.49
N ALA A 11 18.97 7.49 6.30
CA ALA A 11 19.54 6.17 6.51
C ALA A 11 19.39 5.72 7.98
N ASP A 12 19.77 6.57 8.91
CA ASP A 12 19.72 6.27 10.34
C ASP A 12 18.29 6.25 10.88
N THR A 13 17.49 7.26 10.48
CA THR A 13 16.09 7.36 10.95
C THR A 13 15.24 6.22 10.42
N HIS A 14 15.37 5.83 9.15
CA HIS A 14 14.63 4.69 8.60
C HIS A 14 15.11 3.35 9.16
N ALA A 15 16.42 3.17 9.39
CA ALA A 15 16.95 1.97 10.05
C ALA A 15 16.31 1.80 11.45
N MET A 16 16.25 2.86 12.25
CA MET A 16 15.65 2.84 13.58
C MET A 16 14.13 2.54 13.52
N GLN A 17 13.40 3.14 12.58
CA GLN A 17 11.97 2.86 12.41
C GLN A 17 11.72 1.43 11.92
N ALA A 18 12.55 0.93 11.01
CA ALA A 18 12.48 -0.45 10.54
C ALA A 18 12.73 -1.45 11.66
N GLU A 19 13.68 -1.19 12.54
CA GLU A 19 13.96 -2.03 13.72
C GLU A 19 12.74 -2.15 14.65
N ILE A 20 11.98 -1.04 14.82
CA ILE A 20 10.76 -1.03 15.62
C ILE A 20 9.62 -1.83 14.95
N MET A 21 9.52 -1.78 13.62
CA MET A 21 8.37 -2.34 12.89
C MET A 21 8.60 -3.77 12.37
N ASP A 22 9.81 -4.13 12.02
CA ASP A 22 10.12 -5.38 11.32
C ASP A 22 9.66 -6.61 12.11
N GLN A 23 10.15 -6.75 13.32
CA GLN A 23 9.85 -7.90 14.17
C GLN A 23 8.35 -8.02 14.53
N PRO A 24 7.65 -6.94 14.97
CA PRO A 24 6.21 -7.01 15.21
C PRO A 24 5.39 -7.35 13.97
N THR A 25 5.73 -6.81 12.81
CA THR A 25 5.03 -7.10 11.56
C THR A 25 5.21 -8.56 11.15
N ALA A 26 6.43 -9.06 11.20
CA ALA A 26 6.72 -10.47 10.92
C ALA A 26 6.03 -11.40 11.93
N ALA A 27 6.02 -11.04 13.21
CA ALA A 27 5.35 -11.80 14.26
C ALA A 27 3.84 -11.85 14.04
N LEU A 28 3.20 -10.73 13.70
CA LEU A 28 1.76 -10.67 13.38
C LEU A 28 1.42 -11.61 12.23
N ILE A 29 2.10 -11.50 11.09
CA ILE A 29 1.82 -12.32 9.91
C ILE A 29 2.03 -13.80 10.21
N ASN A 30 3.12 -14.17 10.89
CA ASN A 30 3.41 -15.54 11.23
C ASN A 30 2.42 -16.13 12.25
N ASP A 31 1.99 -15.35 13.24
CA ASP A 31 0.99 -15.81 14.23
C ASP A 31 -0.38 -16.02 13.57
N MET A 32 -0.82 -15.09 12.75
CA MET A 32 -2.08 -15.21 12.00
C MET A 32 -2.05 -16.40 11.05
N LYS A 33 -0.92 -16.65 10.35
CA LYS A 33 -0.73 -17.81 9.49
C LYS A 33 -0.82 -19.10 10.29
N ARG A 34 -0.14 -19.19 11.43
CA ARG A 34 -0.12 -20.38 12.31
C ARG A 34 -1.51 -20.71 12.87
N ARG A 35 -2.32 -19.70 13.15
CA ARG A 35 -3.69 -19.85 13.65
C ARG A 35 -4.73 -20.07 12.58
N GLY A 36 -4.38 -20.01 11.29
CA GLY A 36 -5.33 -20.06 10.18
C GLY A 36 -6.14 -18.78 9.97
N LEU A 37 -5.86 -17.71 10.72
CA LEU A 37 -6.60 -16.46 10.65
C LEU A 37 -6.28 -15.65 9.39
N LEU A 38 -5.12 -15.88 8.78
CA LEU A 38 -4.69 -15.17 7.59
C LEU A 38 -5.53 -15.53 6.35
N GLU A 39 -6.28 -16.62 6.39
CA GLU A 39 -7.17 -17.02 5.30
C GLU A 39 -8.38 -16.10 5.17
N ASP A 40 -8.88 -15.59 6.30
CA ASP A 40 -10.07 -14.73 6.38
C ASP A 40 -9.75 -13.29 6.80
N THR A 41 -8.48 -12.95 6.94
CA THR A 41 -8.05 -11.61 7.35
C THR A 41 -7.10 -11.01 6.32
N LEU A 42 -7.42 -9.81 5.86
CA LEU A 42 -6.55 -9.01 5.01
C LEU A 42 -5.65 -8.10 5.87
N ILE A 43 -4.36 -8.27 5.75
CA ILE A 43 -3.38 -7.33 6.28
C ILE A 43 -3.03 -6.35 5.16
N VAL A 44 -3.16 -5.06 5.45
CA VAL A 44 -2.82 -3.97 4.54
C VAL A 44 -1.67 -3.18 5.14
N TRP A 45 -0.57 -3.08 4.43
CA TRP A 45 0.51 -2.16 4.73
C TRP A 45 0.58 -1.12 3.61
N ALA A 46 0.44 0.14 3.98
CA ALA A 46 0.39 1.25 3.03
C ALA A 46 1.05 2.49 3.59
N THR A 47 1.44 3.37 2.70
CA THR A 47 1.92 4.72 2.98
C THR A 47 1.21 5.69 2.03
N GLU A 48 1.21 6.97 2.35
CA GLU A 48 0.57 8.02 1.54
C GLU A 48 1.41 8.43 0.33
N PHE A 49 2.73 8.27 0.39
CA PHE A 49 3.70 8.52 -0.69
C PHE A 49 5.01 7.78 -0.40
N GLY A 50 5.91 7.76 -1.38
CA GLY A 50 7.28 7.25 -1.22
C GLY A 50 8.30 8.34 -0.93
N ARG A 51 9.57 8.03 -1.17
CA ARG A 51 10.68 8.97 -1.08
C ARG A 51 11.40 9.10 -2.42
N MET A 52 11.79 10.33 -2.74
CA MET A 52 12.57 10.61 -3.95
C MET A 52 13.84 9.73 -3.99
N PRO A 53 14.25 9.24 -5.17
CA PRO A 53 15.46 8.41 -5.31
C PRO A 53 16.76 9.19 -5.14
N PHE A 54 16.69 10.50 -4.91
CA PHE A 54 17.84 11.40 -4.74
C PHE A 54 17.71 12.20 -3.44
N LEU A 55 18.86 12.73 -2.96
CA LEU A 55 18.91 13.50 -1.74
C LEU A 55 18.27 14.89 -1.92
N GLN A 56 17.63 15.36 -0.88
CA GLN A 56 17.03 16.69 -0.83
C GLN A 56 18.10 17.75 -0.58
N GLY A 57 18.28 18.66 -1.55
CA GLY A 57 19.26 19.73 -1.46
C GLY A 57 20.68 19.23 -1.18
N ASN A 58 21.36 19.81 -0.21
CA ASN A 58 22.67 19.37 0.27
C ASN A 58 22.57 18.45 1.50
N GLY A 59 21.38 17.97 1.80
CA GLY A 59 21.10 17.20 2.98
C GLY A 59 21.34 15.71 2.84
N THR A 60 21.01 14.98 3.89
CA THR A 60 21.08 13.52 3.99
C THR A 60 19.68 12.88 3.96
N GLY A 61 18.65 13.67 3.79
CA GLY A 61 17.26 13.25 3.68
C GLY A 61 16.77 13.15 2.24
N ARG A 62 15.53 12.76 2.08
CA ARG A 62 14.83 12.69 0.78
C ARG A 62 13.45 13.31 0.90
N ASP A 63 13.01 14.01 -0.15
CA ASP A 63 11.69 14.59 -0.24
C ASP A 63 10.63 13.52 -0.53
N HIS A 64 9.36 13.89 -0.44
CA HIS A 64 8.21 13.06 -0.75
C HIS A 64 8.18 12.71 -2.24
N ASN A 65 7.85 11.47 -2.57
CA ASN A 65 7.63 11.02 -3.93
C ASN A 65 6.20 10.46 -4.08
N PRO A 66 5.26 11.25 -4.57
CA PRO A 66 3.90 10.76 -4.83
C PRO A 66 3.78 9.95 -6.12
N GLU A 67 4.79 9.97 -6.99
CA GLU A 67 4.76 9.37 -8.32
C GLU A 67 4.99 7.85 -8.31
N ALA A 68 5.68 7.32 -7.29
CA ALA A 68 5.91 5.89 -7.13
C ALA A 68 6.19 5.52 -5.67
N PHE A 69 5.46 4.52 -5.16
CA PHE A 69 5.71 3.93 -3.85
C PHE A 69 5.14 2.52 -3.78
N THR A 70 5.50 1.77 -2.75
CA THR A 70 5.11 0.38 -2.60
C THR A 70 4.15 0.22 -1.43
N CYS A 71 3.08 -0.54 -1.66
CA CYS A 71 2.19 -1.07 -0.63
C CYS A 71 2.23 -2.59 -0.66
N PHE A 72 1.84 -3.27 0.41
CA PHE A 72 1.62 -4.71 0.32
C PHE A 72 0.29 -5.14 0.95
N LEU A 73 -0.22 -6.25 0.44
CA LEU A 73 -1.39 -6.96 0.93
C LEU A 73 -0.98 -8.39 1.32
N ALA A 74 -1.52 -8.91 2.41
CA ALA A 74 -1.29 -10.29 2.80
C ALA A 74 -2.57 -10.93 3.37
N GLY A 75 -2.82 -12.17 3.01
CA GLY A 75 -4.00 -12.92 3.47
C GLY A 75 -5.22 -12.79 2.56
N ALA A 76 -6.36 -13.20 3.05
CA ALA A 76 -7.73 -13.05 2.51
C ALA A 76 -7.83 -13.02 0.97
N GLY A 77 -7.30 -14.05 0.28
CA GLY A 77 -7.45 -14.19 -1.16
C GLY A 77 -6.49 -13.41 -2.04
N VAL A 78 -5.42 -12.87 -1.47
CA VAL A 78 -4.33 -12.26 -2.24
C VAL A 78 -3.34 -13.32 -2.70
N LYS A 79 -2.82 -13.21 -3.93
CA LYS A 79 -1.73 -14.07 -4.44
C LYS A 79 -0.51 -13.96 -3.55
N LYS A 80 0.07 -15.10 -3.21
CA LYS A 80 1.28 -15.19 -2.38
C LYS A 80 2.53 -15.01 -3.25
N GLY A 81 3.50 -14.21 -2.77
CA GLY A 81 4.78 -14.03 -3.45
C GLY A 81 4.65 -13.42 -4.85
N PHE A 82 3.69 -12.54 -5.04
CA PHE A 82 3.41 -11.87 -6.30
C PHE A 82 3.68 -10.38 -6.20
N SER A 83 4.28 -9.80 -7.24
CA SER A 83 4.45 -8.35 -7.38
C SER A 83 3.65 -7.86 -8.56
N TYR A 84 3.09 -6.66 -8.45
CA TYR A 84 2.30 -6.01 -9.48
C TYR A 84 2.74 -4.55 -9.60
N GLY A 85 2.97 -4.10 -10.82
CA GLY A 85 3.53 -2.79 -11.11
C GLY A 85 5.05 -2.72 -10.92
N GLU A 86 5.68 -1.82 -11.65
CA GLU A 86 7.12 -1.59 -11.60
C GLU A 86 7.41 -0.09 -11.65
N SER A 87 8.43 0.34 -10.93
CA SER A 87 9.00 1.68 -11.09
C SER A 87 9.97 1.74 -12.26
N ASP A 88 10.29 2.94 -12.71
CA ASP A 88 11.39 3.17 -13.63
C ASP A 88 12.75 2.76 -13.01
N GLU A 89 13.80 2.77 -13.82
CA GLU A 89 15.16 2.39 -13.40
C GLU A 89 15.73 3.25 -12.27
N PHE A 90 15.16 4.44 -12.03
CA PHE A 90 15.58 5.35 -10.96
C PHE A 90 14.71 5.22 -9.71
N GLY A 91 13.56 4.52 -9.76
CA GLY A 91 12.57 4.49 -8.70
C GLY A 91 11.83 5.82 -8.54
N TYR A 92 11.74 6.61 -9.61
CA TYR A 92 11.13 7.94 -9.58
C TYR A 92 9.64 7.91 -9.94
N LYS A 93 9.27 7.18 -11.01
CA LYS A 93 7.91 7.08 -11.51
C LYS A 93 7.51 5.62 -11.72
N VAL A 94 6.22 5.38 -11.79
CA VAL A 94 5.70 4.09 -12.25
C VAL A 94 5.97 3.94 -13.75
N ALA A 95 6.54 2.81 -14.15
CA ALA A 95 6.87 2.46 -15.53
C ALA A 95 5.93 1.41 -16.13
N ALA A 96 5.38 0.51 -15.30
CA ALA A 96 4.46 -0.52 -15.76
C ALA A 96 3.34 -0.76 -14.72
N ASP A 97 2.18 -1.15 -15.23
CA ASP A 97 1.00 -1.53 -14.43
C ASP A 97 0.69 -0.54 -13.30
N PRO A 98 0.39 0.73 -13.62
CA PRO A 98 0.14 1.75 -12.62
C PRO A 98 -1.08 1.40 -11.77
N VAL A 99 -0.98 1.66 -10.47
CA VAL A 99 -2.07 1.49 -9.49
C VAL A 99 -2.38 2.85 -8.86
N GLU A 100 -3.56 3.34 -9.12
CA GLU A 100 -4.07 4.53 -8.45
C GLU A 100 -4.55 4.20 -7.04
N VAL A 101 -4.58 5.19 -6.16
CA VAL A 101 -5.15 5.06 -4.81
C VAL A 101 -6.58 4.51 -4.85
N TYR A 102 -7.34 4.88 -5.86
CA TYR A 102 -8.71 4.39 -6.07
C TYR A 102 -8.75 2.90 -6.41
N ASP A 103 -7.79 2.39 -7.20
CA ASP A 103 -7.69 0.96 -7.56
C ASP A 103 -7.30 0.12 -6.35
N PHE A 104 -6.37 0.63 -5.55
CA PHE A 104 -5.97 0.01 -4.29
C PHE A 104 -7.16 -0.14 -3.34
N ASN A 105 -7.91 0.95 -3.12
CA ASN A 105 -9.11 0.92 -2.29
C ASN A 105 -10.23 0.05 -2.87
N ALA A 106 -10.46 0.07 -4.20
CA ALA A 106 -11.42 -0.81 -4.86
C ALA A 106 -11.07 -2.28 -4.64
N THR A 107 -9.79 -2.62 -4.71
CA THR A 107 -9.29 -3.99 -4.49
C THR A 107 -9.47 -4.43 -3.04
N ILE A 108 -9.19 -3.56 -2.07
CA ILE A 108 -9.46 -3.84 -0.64
C ILE A 108 -10.94 -4.11 -0.41
N LEU A 109 -11.82 -3.24 -0.91
CA LEU A 109 -13.27 -3.41 -0.78
C LEU A 109 -13.75 -4.70 -1.41
N HIS A 110 -13.23 -5.05 -2.59
CA HIS A 110 -13.55 -6.31 -3.27
C HIS A 110 -13.14 -7.54 -2.44
N LEU A 111 -11.94 -7.53 -1.85
CA LEU A 111 -11.46 -8.59 -0.96
C LEU A 111 -12.29 -8.71 0.33
N MET A 112 -12.94 -7.64 0.76
CA MET A 112 -13.92 -7.63 1.86
C MET A 112 -15.32 -8.07 1.42
N GLY A 113 -15.52 -8.44 0.15
CA GLY A 113 -16.83 -8.83 -0.40
C GLY A 113 -17.76 -7.65 -0.70
N LEU A 114 -17.23 -6.44 -0.77
CA LEU A 114 -17.98 -5.22 -1.03
C LEU A 114 -17.79 -4.76 -2.49
N ASP A 115 -18.89 -4.37 -3.11
CA ASP A 115 -18.88 -3.72 -4.42
C ASP A 115 -18.63 -2.22 -4.24
N HIS A 116 -17.46 -1.75 -4.61
CA HIS A 116 -17.04 -0.36 -4.41
C HIS A 116 -17.87 0.63 -5.26
N GLU A 117 -18.50 0.19 -6.34
CA GLU A 117 -19.35 1.04 -7.17
C GLU A 117 -20.74 1.23 -6.56
N ARG A 118 -21.22 0.25 -5.79
CA ARG A 118 -22.51 0.27 -5.11
C ARG A 118 -22.44 0.76 -3.67
N LEU A 119 -21.26 0.73 -3.06
CA LEU A 119 -21.05 1.22 -1.71
C LEU A 119 -20.98 2.74 -1.73
N SER A 120 -22.06 3.38 -1.33
CA SER A 120 -22.14 4.84 -1.23
C SER A 120 -22.58 5.29 0.15
N PHE A 121 -22.30 6.53 0.46
CA PHE A 121 -22.82 7.23 1.64
C PHE A 121 -23.29 8.63 1.27
N TYR A 122 -24.40 9.03 1.88
CA TYR A 122 -24.96 10.36 1.65
C TYR A 122 -24.21 11.41 2.48
N HIS A 123 -23.68 12.44 1.82
CA HIS A 123 -23.02 13.56 2.48
C HIS A 123 -23.22 14.88 1.72
N ASN A 124 -23.70 15.90 2.42
CA ASN A 124 -23.92 17.24 1.86
C ASN A 124 -24.72 17.25 0.53
N GLY A 125 -25.83 16.52 0.48
CA GLY A 125 -26.70 16.51 -0.69
C GLY A 125 -26.27 15.57 -1.83
N LEU A 126 -25.17 14.82 -1.66
CA LEU A 126 -24.63 13.93 -2.69
C LEU A 126 -24.39 12.52 -2.15
N GLU A 127 -24.68 11.51 -2.97
CA GLU A 127 -24.20 10.15 -2.78
C GLU A 127 -22.73 10.08 -3.18
N ARG A 128 -21.88 9.67 -2.25
CA ARG A 128 -20.42 9.60 -2.44
C ARG A 128 -19.93 8.17 -2.30
N ARG A 129 -18.96 7.79 -3.11
CA ARG A 129 -18.22 6.53 -3.02
C ARG A 129 -16.80 6.80 -2.54
N LEU A 130 -16.17 5.84 -1.86
CA LEU A 130 -14.76 5.93 -1.47
C LEU A 130 -13.85 6.08 -2.69
N THR A 131 -14.18 5.37 -3.76
CA THR A 131 -13.44 5.40 -5.03
C THR A 131 -13.88 6.51 -6.00
N ASN A 132 -14.83 7.37 -5.58
CA ASN A 132 -15.43 8.41 -6.43
C ASN A 132 -15.98 7.83 -7.73
N VAL A 133 -15.56 8.35 -8.89
CA VAL A 133 -15.90 7.84 -10.23
C VAL A 133 -14.80 6.96 -10.83
N HIS A 134 -13.78 6.66 -10.04
CA HIS A 134 -12.57 5.92 -10.40
C HIS A 134 -12.55 4.55 -9.70
N GLY A 135 -11.45 3.86 -9.85
CA GLY A 135 -11.13 2.62 -9.17
C GLY A 135 -11.47 1.40 -10.00
N HIS A 136 -10.46 0.58 -10.20
CA HIS A 136 -10.59 -0.73 -10.83
C HIS A 136 -10.00 -1.78 -9.90
N VAL A 137 -10.72 -2.88 -9.70
CA VAL A 137 -10.20 -4.01 -8.94
C VAL A 137 -8.99 -4.59 -9.69
N ILE A 138 -7.85 -4.66 -9.03
CA ILE A 138 -6.62 -5.23 -9.59
C ILE A 138 -6.74 -6.76 -9.55
N LYS A 139 -7.36 -7.33 -10.59
CA LYS A 139 -7.66 -8.76 -10.63
C LYS A 139 -6.42 -9.64 -10.59
N ASP A 140 -5.31 -9.15 -11.11
CA ASP A 140 -4.05 -9.89 -11.17
C ASP A 140 -3.44 -10.18 -9.81
N VAL A 141 -3.78 -9.43 -8.75
CA VAL A 141 -3.31 -9.69 -7.40
C VAL A 141 -4.19 -10.69 -6.64
N LEU A 142 -5.35 -11.09 -7.20
CA LEU A 142 -6.28 -12.01 -6.57
C LEU A 142 -5.82 -13.46 -6.77
N ALA A 143 -5.94 -14.28 -5.72
CA ALA A 143 -5.58 -15.70 -5.76
C ALA A 143 -6.56 -16.54 -6.62
N TRP A 144 -7.75 -16.01 -6.89
CA TRP A 144 -8.75 -16.61 -7.78
C TRP A 144 -9.14 -15.60 -8.86
N SER A 145 -9.30 -16.07 -10.08
CA SER A 145 -10.00 -15.30 -11.12
C SER A 145 -11.50 -15.34 -10.84
N ALA A 146 -12.12 -14.16 -10.74
CA ALA A 146 -13.57 -14.06 -10.69
C ALA A 146 -14.20 -14.47 -12.02
#